data_6fc76f0a6dd82bef6bf37ad7078707f0
#
_entry.id   6fc76f0a6dd82bef6bf37ad7078707f0
#
_cell.length_a   1.000
_cell.length_b   1.000
_cell.length_c   1.000
_cell.angle_alpha   90.00
_cell.angle_beta   90.00
_cell.angle_gamma   90.00
#
_symmetry.space_group_name_H-M   'P 1'
#
loop_
_entity.id
_entity.type
_entity.pdbx_description
1 polymer ?
#
loop_
_entity_poly.entity_id
_entity_poly.type
_entity_poly.pdbx_seq_one_letter_code
_entity_poly.pdbx_strand_id
1 'polypeptide(L)'
;QKVLDDFGSPMAQKNIKAHLTAGAIDASGWTRWWGRAKKELRASGFYRIGDRSPYHVEKLEEAVSFEDELIARFKTAEWSDGRLAVRELLKGGEKKYPNAYPELVSGLIALLGPGSNKDKSLEICLFLSRVKDVDDSWVEVFKLITNEELVASLEALPVGEDPRKVFKLLGELRADDQLPVASAAFICKSDNIRKVAFEVLDSVGADELTKICSQVYASPRIAPEACLWLLKRRLTGQTGTGLESLFERSSRELLILMVDLLEHLIDKEARLGRSLVRDLIKKIEPLMFYEDGSFFREAIEIMETPEREMVYRRVLRNQEYLPNNAHRFLDIISQIEPVISLDNQIPDWENPDIIFSTSKGEDTLKEELRELNEVKLPEIAKAIGAAADLGDLSENAEFTSALEERDSLVSKAEKIQDDLKKIVLIDASQAEEGTVGLGSKVSAENLETGERVTYAVLGPWDGGPEDGVLNYRSPLGQFFLGAS
;
A
#
# COMPACT_ATOMS: atom_id res chain seq x y z
N GLN A 1 -16.57 -42.94 3.91
CA GLN A 1 -17.12 -43.33 5.18
C GLN A 1 -16.15 -44.29 5.91
N LYS A 2 -15.87 -45.47 5.41
CA LYS A 2 -14.98 -46.47 6.05
C LYS A 2 -13.63 -45.88 6.46
N VAL A 3 -12.98 -45.03 5.64
CA VAL A 3 -11.72 -44.38 5.98
C VAL A 3 -11.84 -43.46 7.19
N LEU A 4 -12.94 -42.74 7.35
CA LEU A 4 -13.18 -41.90 8.53
C LEU A 4 -13.52 -42.71 9.78
N ASP A 5 -14.21 -43.85 9.59
CA ASP A 5 -14.52 -44.76 10.68
C ASP A 5 -13.28 -45.52 11.19
N ASP A 6 -12.38 -45.90 10.27
CA ASP A 6 -11.18 -46.68 10.58
C ASP A 6 -10.01 -45.81 11.11
N PHE A 7 -9.87 -44.56 10.64
CA PHE A 7 -8.71 -43.70 10.87
C PHE A 7 -9.01 -42.41 11.64
N GLY A 8 -10.27 -42.18 12.01
CA GLY A 8 -10.71 -41.04 12.84
C GLY A 8 -11.24 -39.83 12.03
N SER A 9 -11.99 -38.99 12.75
CA SER A 9 -12.62 -37.77 12.28
C SER A 9 -12.36 -36.64 13.30
N PRO A 10 -12.04 -35.40 12.89
CA PRO A 10 -11.94 -34.92 11.51
C PRO A 10 -10.65 -35.34 10.79
N MET A 11 -10.71 -35.54 9.47
CA MET A 11 -9.56 -35.93 8.67
C MET A 11 -9.32 -34.97 7.50
N ALA A 12 -8.05 -34.58 7.27
CA ALA A 12 -7.66 -33.73 6.15
C ALA A 12 -7.80 -34.47 4.81
N GLN A 13 -8.26 -33.78 3.77
CA GLN A 13 -8.40 -34.31 2.41
C GLN A 13 -7.16 -35.04 1.89
N LYS A 14 -5.96 -34.51 2.20
CA LYS A 14 -4.69 -35.14 1.77
C LYS A 14 -4.51 -36.54 2.33
N ASN A 15 -4.96 -36.77 3.56
CA ASN A 15 -4.89 -38.07 4.22
C ASN A 15 -5.94 -39.03 3.63
N ILE A 16 -7.17 -38.55 3.40
CA ILE A 16 -8.20 -39.32 2.71
C ILE A 16 -7.72 -39.72 1.30
N LYS A 17 -7.07 -38.80 0.58
CA LYS A 17 -6.46 -39.10 -0.71
C LYS A 17 -5.42 -40.21 -0.60
N ALA A 18 -4.48 -40.09 0.33
CA ALA A 18 -3.41 -41.07 0.51
C ALA A 18 -3.97 -42.48 0.78
N HIS A 19 -4.95 -42.61 1.68
CA HIS A 19 -5.60 -43.88 1.97
C HIS A 19 -6.35 -44.50 0.80
N LEU A 20 -7.07 -43.68 0.04
CA LEU A 20 -7.90 -44.17 -1.08
C LEU A 20 -7.08 -44.44 -2.36
N THR A 21 -6.02 -43.68 -2.61
CA THR A 21 -5.16 -43.92 -3.78
C THR A 21 -4.15 -45.02 -3.57
N ALA A 22 -3.98 -45.53 -2.34
CA ALA A 22 -3.18 -46.69 -2.04
C ALA A 22 -3.77 -48.04 -2.57
N GLY A 23 -5.05 -48.08 -2.96
CA GLY A 23 -5.63 -49.32 -3.48
C GLY A 23 -7.07 -49.25 -4.02
N ALA A 24 -7.82 -48.17 -3.78
CA ALA A 24 -9.24 -48.09 -4.13
C ALA A 24 -9.54 -47.16 -5.31
N ILE A 25 -8.70 -46.17 -5.59
CA ILE A 25 -8.91 -45.15 -6.62
C ILE A 25 -7.60 -44.85 -7.32
N ASP A 26 -7.62 -44.78 -8.65
CA ASP A 26 -6.45 -44.31 -9.40
C ASP A 26 -6.16 -42.83 -9.09
N ALA A 27 -4.90 -42.49 -8.88
CA ALA A 27 -4.45 -41.14 -8.57
C ALA A 27 -4.87 -40.10 -9.63
N SER A 28 -4.94 -40.49 -10.90
CA SER A 28 -5.42 -39.66 -12.02
C SER A 28 -6.94 -39.36 -11.94
N GLY A 29 -7.72 -40.30 -11.38
CA GLY A 29 -9.15 -40.18 -11.18
C GLY A 29 -9.58 -39.38 -9.95
N TRP A 30 -8.65 -39.03 -9.05
CA TRP A 30 -8.93 -38.42 -7.74
C TRP A 30 -9.79 -37.17 -7.81
N THR A 31 -9.47 -36.22 -8.66
CA THR A 31 -10.17 -34.93 -8.72
C THR A 31 -11.66 -35.10 -9.07
N ARG A 32 -11.95 -35.95 -10.05
CA ARG A 32 -13.33 -36.26 -10.44
C ARG A 32 -14.07 -37.02 -9.34
N TRP A 33 -13.42 -38.01 -8.75
CA TRP A 33 -13.99 -38.79 -7.65
C TRP A 33 -14.27 -37.88 -6.44
N TRP A 34 -13.32 -37.04 -6.04
CA TRP A 34 -13.45 -36.15 -4.89
C TRP A 34 -14.61 -35.16 -5.07
N GLY A 35 -14.79 -34.64 -6.30
CA GLY A 35 -15.93 -33.76 -6.63
C GLY A 35 -17.28 -34.44 -6.39
N ARG A 36 -17.42 -35.72 -6.78
CA ARG A 36 -18.63 -36.50 -6.52
C ARG A 36 -18.77 -36.83 -5.04
N ALA A 37 -17.72 -37.33 -4.41
CA ALA A 37 -17.73 -37.67 -3.00
C ALA A 37 -18.15 -36.51 -2.10
N LYS A 38 -17.64 -35.30 -2.34
CA LYS A 38 -18.07 -34.09 -1.63
C LYS A 38 -19.57 -33.86 -1.74
N LYS A 39 -20.12 -34.03 -2.94
CA LYS A 39 -21.57 -33.83 -3.19
C LYS A 39 -22.39 -34.84 -2.40
N GLU A 40 -22.02 -36.12 -2.45
CA GLU A 40 -22.72 -37.20 -1.73
C GLU A 40 -22.59 -37.06 -0.21
N LEU A 41 -21.40 -36.75 0.30
CA LEU A 41 -21.17 -36.57 1.73
C LEU A 41 -22.00 -35.39 2.27
N ARG A 42 -22.05 -34.28 1.56
CA ARG A 42 -22.91 -33.13 1.92
C ARG A 42 -24.40 -33.48 1.88
N ALA A 43 -24.82 -34.23 0.86
CA ALA A 43 -26.22 -34.63 0.72
C ALA A 43 -26.68 -35.59 1.82
N SER A 44 -25.78 -36.39 2.39
CA SER A 44 -26.10 -37.30 3.47
C SER A 44 -26.42 -36.62 4.81
N GLY A 45 -25.95 -35.41 5.03
CA GLY A 45 -26.08 -34.64 6.27
C GLY A 45 -25.17 -35.12 7.43
N PHE A 46 -24.55 -36.30 7.32
CA PHE A 46 -23.70 -36.86 8.38
C PHE A 46 -22.23 -36.44 8.30
N TYR A 47 -21.87 -35.56 7.35
CA TYR A 47 -20.49 -35.12 7.16
C TYR A 47 -20.39 -33.63 6.91
N ARG A 48 -19.57 -32.95 7.71
CA ARG A 48 -19.16 -31.57 7.53
C ARG A 48 -17.88 -31.53 6.71
N ILE A 49 -17.82 -30.70 5.68
CA ILE A 49 -16.62 -30.51 4.83
C ILE A 49 -16.22 -29.04 4.87
N GLY A 50 -15.01 -28.76 5.35
CA GLY A 50 -14.47 -27.40 5.40
C GLY A 50 -14.40 -26.74 4.01
N ASP A 51 -14.60 -25.43 3.92
CA ASP A 51 -14.67 -24.68 2.68
C ASP A 51 -13.32 -24.24 2.13
N ARG A 52 -12.26 -24.24 2.96
CA ARG A 52 -10.90 -23.84 2.59
C ARG A 52 -9.95 -25.03 2.50
N SER A 53 -8.99 -24.94 1.59
CA SER A 53 -7.91 -25.92 1.50
C SER A 53 -6.87 -25.64 2.62
N PRO A 54 -6.37 -26.71 3.30
CA PRO A 54 -6.71 -28.12 3.11
C PRO A 54 -8.10 -28.47 3.68
N TYR A 55 -8.98 -29.05 2.84
CA TYR A 55 -10.29 -29.49 3.28
C TYR A 55 -10.19 -30.52 4.38
N HIS A 56 -11.01 -30.37 5.44
CA HIS A 56 -11.21 -31.39 6.47
C HIS A 56 -12.61 -31.97 6.34
N VAL A 57 -12.74 -33.25 6.55
CA VAL A 57 -14.02 -33.97 6.57
C VAL A 57 -14.24 -34.46 8.00
N GLU A 58 -15.33 -34.02 8.58
CA GLU A 58 -15.77 -34.38 9.92
C GLU A 58 -17.04 -35.24 9.83
N LYS A 59 -17.11 -36.34 10.58
CA LYS A 59 -18.32 -37.15 10.71
C LYS A 59 -19.12 -36.60 11.89
N LEU A 60 -20.42 -36.38 11.67
CA LEU A 60 -21.37 -35.88 12.67
C LEU A 60 -22.13 -37.06 13.30
N GLU A 61 -22.50 -36.93 14.56
CA GLU A 61 -23.30 -37.92 15.27
C GLU A 61 -24.76 -37.92 14.81
N GLU A 62 -25.29 -36.76 14.51
CA GLU A 62 -26.65 -36.55 13.96
C GLU A 62 -26.59 -35.93 12.59
N ALA A 63 -27.61 -36.21 11.76
CA ALA A 63 -27.73 -35.63 10.44
C ALA A 63 -28.12 -34.16 10.55
N VAL A 64 -27.25 -33.27 10.06
CA VAL A 64 -27.50 -31.82 9.93
C VAL A 64 -27.68 -31.50 8.47
N SER A 65 -28.78 -30.85 8.10
CA SER A 65 -28.96 -30.43 6.72
C SER A 65 -27.89 -29.39 6.34
N PHE A 66 -27.52 -29.36 5.05
CA PHE A 66 -26.56 -28.36 4.59
C PHE A 66 -27.08 -26.92 4.74
N GLU A 67 -28.40 -26.75 4.69
CA GLU A 67 -29.07 -25.47 4.97
C GLU A 67 -28.86 -25.05 6.44
N ASP A 68 -29.09 -25.96 7.36
CA ASP A 68 -28.90 -25.69 8.81
C ASP A 68 -27.44 -25.40 9.14
N GLU A 69 -26.51 -26.11 8.49
CA GLU A 69 -25.08 -25.83 8.63
C GLU A 69 -24.72 -24.42 8.15
N LEU A 70 -25.24 -23.97 7.00
CA LEU A 70 -25.00 -22.64 6.48
C LEU A 70 -25.57 -21.55 7.39
N ILE A 71 -26.79 -21.75 7.91
CA ILE A 71 -27.42 -20.81 8.85
C ILE A 71 -26.69 -20.79 10.20
N ALA A 72 -26.27 -21.94 10.71
CA ALA A 72 -25.48 -22.01 11.92
C ALA A 72 -24.16 -21.23 11.77
N ARG A 73 -23.46 -21.38 10.64
CA ARG A 73 -22.26 -20.59 10.33
C ARG A 73 -22.56 -19.09 10.24
N PHE A 74 -23.63 -18.69 9.59
CA PHE A 74 -24.03 -17.30 9.51
C PHE A 74 -24.27 -16.69 10.89
N LYS A 75 -24.89 -17.44 11.82
CA LYS A 75 -25.27 -16.95 13.15
C LYS A 75 -24.13 -16.95 14.17
N THR A 76 -23.22 -17.93 14.11
CA THR A 76 -22.27 -18.22 15.18
C THR A 76 -20.82 -17.92 14.82
N ALA A 77 -20.49 -17.90 13.51
CA ALA A 77 -19.13 -17.64 13.07
C ALA A 77 -18.80 -16.15 13.07
N GLU A 78 -17.51 -15.83 13.11
CA GLU A 78 -17.06 -14.49 12.75
C GLU A 78 -17.55 -14.11 11.36
N TRP A 79 -17.74 -12.80 11.12
CA TRP A 79 -18.27 -12.32 9.84
C TRP A 79 -17.49 -12.83 8.62
N SER A 80 -16.16 -13.01 8.75
CA SER A 80 -15.31 -13.56 7.69
C SER A 80 -15.75 -14.94 7.21
N ASP A 81 -16.23 -15.79 8.10
CA ASP A 81 -16.70 -17.14 7.82
C ASP A 81 -18.22 -17.17 7.52
N GLY A 82 -19.00 -16.38 8.25
CA GLY A 82 -20.43 -16.19 7.98
C GLY A 82 -20.71 -15.68 6.58
N ARG A 83 -19.87 -14.78 6.07
CA ARG A 83 -19.91 -14.27 4.69
C ARG A 83 -19.88 -15.36 3.62
N LEU A 84 -19.10 -16.44 3.83
CA LEU A 84 -19.07 -17.56 2.87
C LEU A 84 -20.40 -18.28 2.82
N ALA A 85 -21.05 -18.45 3.96
CA ALA A 85 -22.40 -19.01 4.03
C ALA A 85 -23.43 -18.11 3.34
N VAL A 86 -23.36 -16.79 3.57
CA VAL A 86 -24.21 -15.78 2.89
C VAL A 86 -24.05 -15.89 1.37
N ARG A 87 -22.83 -15.94 0.86
CA ARG A 87 -22.57 -16.06 -0.59
C ARG A 87 -23.14 -17.34 -1.19
N GLU A 88 -22.99 -18.48 -0.49
CA GLU A 88 -23.52 -19.75 -0.98
C GLU A 88 -25.06 -19.76 -0.98
N LEU A 89 -25.69 -19.24 0.08
CA LEU A 89 -27.14 -19.15 0.18
C LEU A 89 -27.74 -18.21 -0.89
N LEU A 90 -27.13 -17.03 -1.07
CA LEU A 90 -27.56 -16.07 -2.11
C LEU A 90 -27.37 -16.64 -3.53
N LYS A 91 -26.28 -17.36 -3.78
CA LYS A 91 -26.03 -18.01 -5.07
C LYS A 91 -27.05 -19.12 -5.38
N GLY A 92 -27.43 -19.89 -4.37
CA GLY A 92 -28.42 -20.94 -4.51
C GLY A 92 -29.85 -20.42 -4.62
N GLY A 93 -30.13 -19.33 -3.92
CA GLY A 93 -31.42 -18.68 -3.83
C GLY A 93 -32.47 -19.54 -3.10
N GLU A 94 -33.68 -18.99 -2.98
CA GLU A 94 -34.80 -19.61 -2.26
C GLU A 94 -35.18 -20.98 -2.81
N LYS A 95 -35.09 -21.17 -4.14
CA LYS A 95 -35.42 -22.47 -4.78
C LYS A 95 -34.52 -23.61 -4.32
N LYS A 96 -33.22 -23.32 -4.02
CA LYS A 96 -32.26 -24.34 -3.58
C LYS A 96 -32.25 -24.49 -2.07
N TYR A 97 -32.53 -23.41 -1.36
CA TYR A 97 -32.46 -23.32 0.10
C TYR A 97 -33.74 -22.70 0.68
N PRO A 98 -34.90 -23.37 0.56
CA PRO A 98 -36.20 -22.78 0.87
C PRO A 98 -36.37 -22.41 2.36
N ASN A 99 -35.69 -23.11 3.26
CA ASN A 99 -35.78 -22.84 4.72
C ASN A 99 -34.71 -21.80 5.17
N ALA A 100 -33.47 -21.96 4.70
CA ALA A 100 -32.38 -21.13 5.12
C ALA A 100 -32.39 -19.73 4.48
N TYR A 101 -32.90 -19.59 3.26
CA TYR A 101 -32.87 -18.31 2.53
C TYR A 101 -33.68 -17.19 3.20
N PRO A 102 -34.94 -17.39 3.62
CA PRO A 102 -35.71 -16.37 4.33
C PRO A 102 -35.09 -16.00 5.67
N GLU A 103 -34.53 -16.97 6.38
CA GLU A 103 -33.87 -16.74 7.66
C GLU A 103 -32.59 -15.94 7.51
N LEU A 104 -31.81 -16.21 6.45
CA LEU A 104 -30.64 -15.41 6.09
C LEU A 104 -31.03 -13.95 5.83
N VAL A 105 -32.03 -13.70 4.99
CA VAL A 105 -32.46 -12.34 4.63
C VAL A 105 -32.90 -11.58 5.87
N SER A 106 -33.71 -12.19 6.73
CA SER A 106 -34.12 -11.59 8.00
C SER A 106 -32.94 -11.30 8.93
N GLY A 107 -31.96 -12.21 8.98
CA GLY A 107 -30.75 -12.06 9.76
C GLY A 107 -29.85 -10.95 9.24
N LEU A 108 -29.70 -10.79 7.92
CA LEU A 108 -28.94 -9.69 7.31
C LEU A 108 -29.58 -8.32 7.62
N ILE A 109 -30.91 -8.21 7.54
CA ILE A 109 -31.65 -6.99 7.91
C ILE A 109 -31.42 -6.68 9.40
N ALA A 110 -31.51 -7.70 10.27
CA ALA A 110 -31.27 -7.52 11.70
C ALA A 110 -29.84 -7.00 12.02
N LEU A 111 -28.85 -7.43 11.26
CA LEU A 111 -27.46 -6.95 11.37
C LEU A 111 -27.29 -5.48 10.95
N LEU A 112 -28.23 -4.86 10.28
CA LEU A 112 -28.23 -3.43 9.94
C LEU A 112 -28.92 -2.57 11.00
N GLY A 113 -29.43 -3.16 12.08
CA GLY A 113 -30.11 -2.46 13.16
C GLY A 113 -29.22 -1.47 13.94
N PRO A 114 -29.82 -0.65 14.83
CA PRO A 114 -29.11 0.30 15.65
C PRO A 114 -28.00 -0.38 16.48
N GLY A 115 -26.77 0.13 16.40
CA GLY A 115 -25.60 -0.43 17.10
C GLY A 115 -24.81 -1.45 16.26
N SER A 116 -25.17 -1.67 15.01
CA SER A 116 -24.41 -2.52 14.09
C SER A 116 -23.01 -1.96 13.79
N ASN A 117 -22.05 -2.85 13.57
CA ASN A 117 -20.72 -2.46 13.16
C ASN A 117 -20.76 -1.90 11.72
N LYS A 118 -20.43 -0.63 11.56
CA LYS A 118 -20.51 0.13 10.30
C LYS A 118 -19.64 -0.48 9.20
N ASP A 119 -18.52 -1.14 9.54
CA ASP A 119 -17.61 -1.76 8.57
C ASP A 119 -18.26 -2.88 7.76
N LYS A 120 -19.31 -3.51 8.33
CA LYS A 120 -20.06 -4.58 7.66
C LYS A 120 -21.26 -4.08 6.87
N SER A 121 -21.73 -2.85 7.19
CA SER A 121 -22.98 -2.32 6.65
C SER A 121 -22.98 -2.24 5.14
N LEU A 122 -21.89 -1.77 4.52
CA LEU A 122 -21.78 -1.71 3.06
C LEU A 122 -21.88 -3.10 2.42
N GLU A 123 -21.16 -4.09 2.96
CA GLU A 123 -21.19 -5.45 2.41
C GLU A 123 -22.58 -6.09 2.54
N ILE A 124 -23.26 -5.87 3.68
CA ILE A 124 -24.62 -6.34 3.90
C ILE A 124 -25.59 -5.68 2.92
N CYS A 125 -25.51 -4.36 2.74
CA CYS A 125 -26.30 -3.64 1.73
C CYS A 125 -26.07 -4.21 0.31
N LEU A 126 -24.80 -4.53 -0.04
CA LEU A 126 -24.50 -5.19 -1.32
C LEU A 126 -25.07 -6.60 -1.44
N PHE A 127 -25.22 -7.33 -0.36
CA PHE A 127 -25.92 -8.62 -0.36
C PHE A 127 -27.41 -8.45 -0.53
N LEU A 128 -28.03 -7.56 0.23
CA LEU A 128 -29.47 -7.31 0.19
C LEU A 128 -29.93 -6.72 -1.15
N SER A 129 -29.11 -5.88 -1.78
CA SER A 129 -29.40 -5.34 -3.13
C SER A 129 -29.58 -6.42 -4.24
N ARG A 130 -29.17 -7.65 -3.96
CA ARG A 130 -29.33 -8.80 -4.88
C ARG A 130 -30.56 -9.65 -4.58
N VAL A 131 -31.21 -9.39 -3.46
CA VAL A 131 -32.38 -10.12 -3.01
C VAL A 131 -33.62 -9.48 -3.63
N LYS A 132 -34.50 -10.29 -4.20
CA LYS A 132 -35.80 -9.82 -4.71
C LYS A 132 -36.80 -9.72 -3.56
N ASP A 133 -37.68 -8.75 -3.65
CA ASP A 133 -38.82 -8.57 -2.72
C ASP A 133 -38.36 -8.40 -1.23
N VAL A 134 -37.16 -7.84 -1.03
CA VAL A 134 -36.68 -7.49 0.31
C VAL A 134 -37.21 -6.11 0.73
N ASP A 135 -37.44 -5.93 2.02
CA ASP A 135 -37.79 -4.65 2.62
C ASP A 135 -36.70 -3.59 2.33
N ASP A 136 -37.10 -2.39 1.97
CA ASP A 136 -36.19 -1.30 1.58
C ASP A 136 -35.44 -0.66 2.78
N SER A 137 -35.56 -1.19 3.98
CA SER A 137 -34.88 -0.68 5.19
C SER A 137 -33.36 -0.58 5.04
N TRP A 138 -32.76 -1.50 4.28
CA TRP A 138 -31.32 -1.44 3.96
C TRP A 138 -30.94 -0.21 3.10
N VAL A 139 -31.87 0.32 2.30
CA VAL A 139 -31.64 1.52 1.48
C VAL A 139 -31.44 2.73 2.39
N GLU A 140 -32.23 2.85 3.45
CA GLU A 140 -32.09 3.93 4.42
C GLU A 140 -30.74 3.83 5.16
N VAL A 141 -30.29 2.62 5.50
CA VAL A 141 -28.97 2.42 6.09
C VAL A 141 -27.86 2.80 5.10
N PHE A 142 -27.96 2.39 3.83
CA PHE A 142 -27.00 2.77 2.79
C PHE A 142 -26.92 4.29 2.60
N LYS A 143 -28.03 5.00 2.68
CA LYS A 143 -28.08 6.47 2.60
C LYS A 143 -27.41 7.17 3.78
N LEU A 144 -27.36 6.52 4.95
CA LEU A 144 -26.73 7.07 6.17
C LEU A 144 -25.22 6.82 6.27
N ILE A 145 -24.65 5.94 5.43
CA ILE A 145 -23.18 5.73 5.38
C ILE A 145 -22.53 6.99 4.81
N THR A 146 -21.61 7.62 5.52
CA THR A 146 -20.91 8.83 5.02
C THR A 146 -20.00 8.50 3.84
N ASN A 147 -19.60 9.51 3.06
CA ASN A 147 -18.71 9.30 1.91
C ASN A 147 -17.34 8.77 2.34
N GLU A 148 -16.80 9.21 3.48
CA GLU A 148 -15.56 8.71 4.06
C GLU A 148 -15.70 7.25 4.48
N GLU A 149 -16.80 6.88 5.14
CA GLU A 149 -17.09 5.49 5.52
C GLU A 149 -17.26 4.58 4.28
N LEU A 150 -17.86 5.10 3.21
CA LEU A 150 -17.99 4.36 1.94
C LEU A 150 -16.62 4.08 1.31
N VAL A 151 -15.73 5.07 1.27
CA VAL A 151 -14.37 4.90 0.72
C VAL A 151 -13.56 3.92 1.57
N ALA A 152 -13.60 4.04 2.90
CA ALA A 152 -12.95 3.11 3.81
C ALA A 152 -13.49 1.67 3.65
N SER A 153 -14.81 1.52 3.54
CA SER A 153 -15.46 0.23 3.33
C SER A 153 -15.16 -0.37 1.96
N LEU A 154 -14.99 0.47 0.92
CA LEU A 154 -14.51 0.04 -0.40
C LEU A 154 -13.11 -0.58 -0.30
N GLU A 155 -12.18 0.06 0.43
CA GLU A 155 -10.83 -0.48 0.63
C GLU A 155 -10.82 -1.78 1.43
N ALA A 156 -11.79 -1.95 2.35
CA ALA A 156 -11.97 -3.16 3.15
C ALA A 156 -12.77 -4.27 2.45
N LEU A 157 -13.27 -4.04 1.22
CA LEU A 157 -14.06 -5.05 0.50
C LEU A 157 -13.25 -6.33 0.31
N PRO A 158 -13.85 -7.48 0.59
CA PRO A 158 -13.17 -8.75 0.45
C PRO A 158 -12.81 -9.06 -1.01
N VAL A 159 -11.72 -9.81 -1.17
CA VAL A 159 -11.32 -10.34 -2.48
C VAL A 159 -12.49 -11.08 -3.14
N GLY A 160 -12.84 -10.66 -4.36
CA GLY A 160 -13.94 -11.25 -5.15
C GLY A 160 -15.25 -10.46 -5.11
N GLU A 161 -15.36 -9.39 -4.31
CA GLU A 161 -16.44 -8.40 -4.50
C GLU A 161 -16.01 -7.35 -5.52
N ASP A 162 -16.97 -6.97 -6.38
CA ASP A 162 -16.74 -6.00 -7.45
C ASP A 162 -17.13 -4.59 -6.96
N PRO A 163 -16.18 -3.65 -6.85
CA PRO A 163 -16.47 -2.26 -6.46
C PRO A 163 -17.50 -1.56 -7.36
N ARG A 164 -17.68 -1.99 -8.62
CA ARG A 164 -18.67 -1.40 -9.54
C ARG A 164 -20.09 -1.45 -8.98
N LYS A 165 -20.39 -2.46 -8.16
CA LYS A 165 -21.71 -2.59 -7.52
C LYS A 165 -22.01 -1.47 -6.55
N VAL A 166 -20.99 -1.00 -5.81
CA VAL A 166 -21.11 0.15 -4.91
C VAL A 166 -21.42 1.42 -5.71
N PHE A 167 -20.65 1.68 -6.77
CA PHE A 167 -20.86 2.85 -7.61
C PHE A 167 -22.21 2.81 -8.37
N LYS A 168 -22.68 1.60 -8.72
CA LYS A 168 -24.01 1.43 -9.29
C LYS A 168 -25.09 1.82 -8.28
N LEU A 169 -25.01 1.32 -7.03
CA LEU A 169 -25.94 1.69 -5.97
C LEU A 169 -25.88 3.18 -5.64
N LEU A 170 -24.68 3.78 -5.64
CA LEU A 170 -24.53 5.23 -5.46
C LEU A 170 -25.27 5.99 -6.56
N GLY A 171 -25.10 5.61 -7.84
CA GLY A 171 -25.80 6.25 -8.95
C GLY A 171 -27.33 6.11 -8.88
N GLU A 172 -27.83 4.99 -8.35
CA GLU A 172 -29.26 4.73 -8.21
C GLU A 172 -29.90 5.39 -6.98
N LEU A 173 -29.17 5.45 -5.86
CA LEU A 173 -29.74 5.83 -4.56
C LEU A 173 -29.23 7.18 -4.02
N ARG A 174 -28.03 7.62 -4.45
CA ARG A 174 -27.32 8.81 -3.99
C ARG A 174 -26.48 9.42 -5.13
N ALA A 175 -27.12 9.78 -6.22
CA ALA A 175 -26.44 10.23 -7.44
C ALA A 175 -25.48 11.41 -7.22
N ASP A 176 -25.83 12.35 -6.31
CA ASP A 176 -25.00 13.52 -5.97
C ASP A 176 -23.68 13.15 -5.27
N ASP A 177 -23.63 12.00 -4.59
CA ASP A 177 -22.43 11.52 -3.90
C ASP A 177 -21.51 10.66 -4.79
N GLN A 178 -21.96 10.27 -5.97
CA GLN A 178 -21.22 9.36 -6.85
C GLN A 178 -19.86 9.96 -7.26
N LEU A 179 -19.81 11.22 -7.67
CA LEU A 179 -18.57 11.90 -8.05
C LEU A 179 -17.64 12.15 -6.86
N PRO A 180 -18.11 12.71 -5.71
CA PRO A 180 -17.26 12.85 -4.53
C PRO A 180 -16.63 11.54 -4.05
N VAL A 181 -17.43 10.45 -4.00
CA VAL A 181 -16.91 9.13 -3.60
C VAL A 181 -15.93 8.57 -4.63
N ALA A 182 -16.21 8.73 -5.93
CA ALA A 182 -15.30 8.28 -6.98
C ALA A 182 -13.98 9.06 -6.96
N SER A 183 -14.01 10.38 -6.72
CA SER A 183 -12.80 11.22 -6.59
C SER A 183 -11.93 10.78 -5.41
N ALA A 184 -12.53 10.54 -4.25
CA ALA A 184 -11.81 10.04 -3.08
C ALA A 184 -11.29 8.60 -3.29
N ALA A 185 -12.08 7.73 -3.91
CA ALA A 185 -11.70 6.36 -4.21
C ALA A 185 -10.58 6.26 -5.27
N PHE A 186 -10.47 7.25 -6.16
CA PHE A 186 -9.40 7.30 -7.17
C PHE A 186 -8.01 7.44 -6.53
N ILE A 187 -7.88 8.18 -5.44
CA ILE A 187 -6.60 8.38 -4.73
C ILE A 187 -6.31 7.31 -3.67
N CYS A 188 -7.22 6.33 -3.45
CA CYS A 188 -7.04 5.24 -2.50
C CYS A 188 -5.87 4.30 -2.88
N LYS A 189 -5.46 3.40 -1.99
CA LYS A 189 -4.32 2.51 -2.22
C LYS A 189 -4.60 1.37 -3.21
N SER A 190 -5.85 0.94 -3.33
CA SER A 190 -6.24 -0.22 -4.13
C SER A 190 -6.32 0.08 -5.63
N ASP A 191 -5.50 -0.58 -6.44
CA ASP A 191 -5.51 -0.43 -7.92
C ASP A 191 -6.85 -0.84 -8.54
N ASN A 192 -7.54 -1.86 -7.97
CA ASN A 192 -8.83 -2.31 -8.47
C ASN A 192 -9.92 -1.26 -8.24
N ILE A 193 -9.94 -0.63 -7.06
CA ILE A 193 -10.91 0.43 -6.73
C ILE A 193 -10.62 1.66 -7.59
N ARG A 194 -9.35 2.06 -7.71
CA ARG A 194 -8.92 3.20 -8.54
C ARG A 194 -9.36 3.05 -9.99
N LYS A 195 -9.21 1.85 -10.55
CA LYS A 195 -9.65 1.56 -11.91
C LYS A 195 -11.16 1.77 -12.07
N VAL A 196 -11.97 1.27 -11.13
CA VAL A 196 -13.42 1.44 -11.17
C VAL A 196 -13.82 2.90 -10.93
N ALA A 197 -13.18 3.59 -9.99
CA ALA A 197 -13.40 5.00 -9.75
C ALA A 197 -13.07 5.84 -10.99
N PHE A 198 -11.98 5.53 -11.69
CA PHE A 198 -11.63 6.14 -12.96
C PHE A 198 -12.72 5.92 -14.03
N GLU A 199 -13.21 4.70 -14.19
CA GLU A 199 -14.28 4.37 -15.15
C GLU A 199 -15.56 5.18 -14.85
N VAL A 200 -15.90 5.38 -13.58
CA VAL A 200 -17.04 6.20 -13.17
C VAL A 200 -16.80 7.67 -13.48
N LEU A 201 -15.65 8.22 -13.08
CA LEU A 201 -15.29 9.62 -13.36
C LEU A 201 -15.25 9.90 -14.86
N ASP A 202 -14.68 9.01 -15.66
CA ASP A 202 -14.61 9.13 -17.13
C ASP A 202 -16.00 9.16 -17.77
N SER A 203 -16.96 8.40 -17.21
CA SER A 203 -18.32 8.27 -17.77
C SER A 203 -19.28 9.37 -17.34
N VAL A 204 -19.14 9.91 -16.11
CA VAL A 204 -20.15 10.77 -15.47
C VAL A 204 -19.60 12.17 -15.14
N GLY A 205 -18.29 12.31 -15.01
CA GLY A 205 -17.67 13.56 -14.52
C GLY A 205 -16.29 13.83 -15.12
N ALA A 206 -16.17 13.94 -16.44
CA ALA A 206 -14.89 14.16 -17.11
C ALA A 206 -14.14 15.41 -16.61
N ASP A 207 -14.83 16.48 -16.26
CA ASP A 207 -14.21 17.68 -15.69
C ASP A 207 -13.62 17.41 -14.30
N GLU A 208 -14.32 16.64 -13.44
CA GLU A 208 -13.81 16.23 -12.14
C GLU A 208 -12.66 15.26 -12.27
N LEU A 209 -12.69 14.35 -13.25
CA LEU A 209 -11.57 13.48 -13.58
C LEU A 209 -10.32 14.30 -13.96
N THR A 210 -10.47 15.27 -14.83
CA THR A 210 -9.37 16.16 -15.25
C THR A 210 -8.80 16.91 -14.06
N LYS A 211 -9.64 17.42 -13.18
CA LYS A 211 -9.24 18.15 -11.97
C LYS A 211 -8.47 17.24 -11.00
N ILE A 212 -8.99 16.06 -10.66
CA ILE A 212 -8.32 15.14 -9.72
C ILE A 212 -6.98 14.62 -10.28
N CYS A 213 -6.92 14.31 -11.56
CA CYS A 213 -5.68 13.90 -12.22
C CYS A 213 -4.62 15.04 -12.22
N SER A 214 -5.05 16.28 -12.45
CA SER A 214 -4.18 17.48 -12.37
C SER A 214 -3.63 17.65 -10.94
N GLN A 215 -4.46 17.45 -9.92
CA GLN A 215 -4.04 17.51 -8.52
C GLN A 215 -3.03 16.40 -8.17
N VAL A 216 -3.25 15.17 -8.64
CA VAL A 216 -2.32 14.05 -8.44
C VAL A 216 -0.96 14.33 -9.06
N TYR A 217 -0.91 14.91 -10.28
CA TYR A 217 0.35 15.31 -10.92
C TYR A 217 1.01 16.51 -10.24
N ALA A 218 0.22 17.46 -9.73
CA ALA A 218 0.76 18.61 -9.00
C ALA A 218 1.33 18.24 -7.63
N SER A 219 0.77 17.18 -7.01
CA SER A 219 1.16 16.73 -5.66
C SER A 219 1.33 15.21 -5.60
N PRO A 220 2.28 14.62 -6.34
CA PRO A 220 2.44 13.17 -6.44
C PRO A 220 2.76 12.49 -5.11
N ARG A 221 3.31 13.23 -4.16
CA ARG A 221 3.66 12.74 -2.80
C ARG A 221 2.43 12.43 -1.94
N ILE A 222 1.30 13.05 -2.21
CA ILE A 222 0.04 12.83 -1.48
C ILE A 222 -0.61 11.50 -1.89
N ALA A 223 -0.61 11.19 -3.20
CA ALA A 223 -1.23 9.99 -3.76
C ALA A 223 -0.27 9.27 -4.74
N PRO A 224 0.85 8.73 -4.25
CA PRO A 224 1.87 8.13 -5.10
C PRO A 224 1.36 6.94 -5.92
N GLU A 225 0.45 6.13 -5.36
CA GLU A 225 -0.19 5.02 -6.07
C GLU A 225 -1.00 5.50 -7.30
N ALA A 226 -1.77 6.57 -7.13
CA ALA A 226 -2.56 7.16 -8.21
C ALA A 226 -1.65 7.80 -9.26
N CYS A 227 -0.58 8.48 -8.83
CA CYS A 227 0.40 9.07 -9.73
C CYS A 227 1.09 8.00 -10.60
N LEU A 228 1.60 6.93 -10.01
CA LEU A 228 2.22 5.82 -10.74
C LEU A 228 1.24 5.14 -11.70
N TRP A 229 -0.03 5.01 -11.29
CA TRP A 229 -1.07 4.45 -12.14
C TRP A 229 -1.34 5.34 -13.37
N LEU A 230 -1.40 6.66 -13.20
CA LEU A 230 -1.57 7.62 -14.30
C LEU A 230 -0.36 7.62 -15.24
N LEU A 231 0.86 7.62 -14.69
CA LEU A 231 2.10 7.53 -15.47
C LEU A 231 2.11 6.27 -16.34
N LYS A 232 1.75 5.13 -15.76
CA LYS A 232 1.63 3.88 -16.53
C LYS A 232 0.64 4.01 -17.69
N ARG A 233 -0.56 4.57 -17.43
CA ARG A 233 -1.57 4.76 -18.49
C ARG A 233 -1.07 5.68 -19.59
N ARG A 234 -0.39 6.77 -19.22
CA ARG A 234 0.21 7.71 -20.20
C ARG A 234 1.22 7.00 -21.09
N LEU A 235 2.15 6.24 -20.50
CA LEU A 235 3.19 5.53 -21.25
C LEU A 235 2.60 4.45 -22.16
N THR A 236 1.57 3.72 -21.69
CA THR A 236 0.94 2.64 -22.47
C THR A 236 -0.11 3.13 -23.47
N GLY A 237 -0.29 4.43 -23.65
CA GLY A 237 -1.27 5.00 -24.57
C GLY A 237 -2.73 4.76 -24.17
N GLN A 238 -2.99 4.38 -22.91
CA GLN A 238 -4.34 4.17 -22.39
C GLN A 238 -4.94 5.50 -21.93
N THR A 239 -5.34 6.34 -22.87
CA THR A 239 -5.99 7.61 -22.58
C THR A 239 -7.45 7.42 -22.18
N GLY A 240 -8.00 8.37 -21.42
CA GLY A 240 -9.44 8.49 -21.12
C GLY A 240 -9.98 9.76 -21.75
N THR A 241 -11.30 9.87 -21.84
CA THR A 241 -11.98 11.05 -22.36
C THR A 241 -11.65 12.26 -21.48
N GLY A 242 -11.19 13.36 -22.06
CA GLY A 242 -10.86 14.58 -21.31
C GLY A 242 -9.48 14.64 -20.64
N LEU A 243 -8.65 13.60 -20.75
CA LEU A 243 -7.28 13.58 -20.21
C LEU A 243 -6.21 14.06 -21.21
N GLU A 244 -6.59 14.46 -22.41
CA GLU A 244 -5.68 14.82 -23.48
C GLU A 244 -4.71 15.92 -23.04
N SER A 245 -5.20 16.99 -22.39
CA SER A 245 -4.36 18.07 -21.88
C SER A 245 -3.37 17.65 -20.77
N LEU A 246 -3.71 16.61 -20.00
CA LEU A 246 -2.81 16.08 -18.98
C LEU A 246 -1.70 15.20 -19.58
N PHE A 247 -1.95 14.65 -20.76
CA PHE A 247 -0.99 13.87 -21.51
C PHE A 247 -0.09 14.70 -22.45
N GLU A 248 -0.30 16.01 -22.50
CA GLU A 248 0.59 16.97 -23.22
C GLU A 248 1.94 17.20 -22.50
N ARG A 249 2.09 16.73 -21.25
CA ARG A 249 3.38 16.81 -20.54
C ARG A 249 4.46 16.07 -21.30
N SER A 250 5.60 16.74 -21.46
CA SER A 250 6.76 16.18 -22.12
C SER A 250 7.33 14.97 -21.36
N SER A 251 8.03 14.07 -22.07
CA SER A 251 8.79 12.98 -21.48
C SER A 251 9.78 13.49 -20.43
N ARG A 252 10.38 14.66 -20.61
CA ARG A 252 11.24 15.36 -19.65
C ARG A 252 10.51 15.60 -18.31
N GLU A 253 9.33 16.25 -18.34
CA GLU A 253 8.57 16.54 -17.11
C GLU A 253 8.14 15.28 -16.38
N LEU A 254 7.75 14.24 -17.12
CA LEU A 254 7.36 12.96 -16.54
C LEU A 254 8.54 12.23 -15.91
N LEU A 255 9.73 12.29 -16.54
CA LEU A 255 10.93 11.67 -15.97
C LEU A 255 11.36 12.38 -14.68
N ILE A 256 11.40 13.72 -14.65
CA ILE A 256 11.71 14.50 -13.45
C ILE A 256 10.74 14.13 -12.32
N LEU A 257 9.44 14.08 -12.62
CA LEU A 257 8.42 13.67 -11.64
C LEU A 257 8.65 12.25 -11.09
N MET A 258 9.05 11.29 -11.94
CA MET A 258 9.36 9.92 -11.49
C MET A 258 10.59 9.89 -10.59
N VAL A 259 11.62 10.64 -10.91
CA VAL A 259 12.85 10.73 -10.11
C VAL A 259 12.57 11.41 -8.76
N ASP A 260 11.78 12.49 -8.75
CA ASP A 260 11.34 13.17 -7.51
C ASP A 260 10.49 12.26 -6.63
N LEU A 261 9.60 11.48 -7.24
CA LEU A 261 8.77 10.53 -6.51
C LEU A 261 9.59 9.37 -5.95
N LEU A 262 10.57 8.87 -6.70
CA LEU A 262 11.49 7.83 -6.26
C LEU A 262 12.20 8.26 -4.97
N GLU A 263 12.84 9.42 -4.96
CA GLU A 263 13.57 9.93 -3.79
C GLU A 263 12.65 10.17 -2.59
N HIS A 264 11.46 10.73 -2.83
CA HIS A 264 10.47 10.88 -1.76
C HIS A 264 10.05 9.54 -1.13
N LEU A 265 9.87 8.49 -1.95
CA LEU A 265 9.51 7.17 -1.46
C LEU A 265 10.66 6.49 -0.73
N ILE A 266 11.90 6.66 -1.18
CA ILE A 266 13.10 6.19 -0.50
C ILE A 266 13.20 6.81 0.89
N ASP A 267 13.07 8.14 0.99
CA ASP A 267 13.04 8.85 2.26
C ASP A 267 11.93 8.34 3.20
N LYS A 268 10.75 8.08 2.64
CA LYS A 268 9.61 7.59 3.38
C LYS A 268 9.82 6.14 3.86
N GLU A 269 10.44 5.28 3.05
CA GLU A 269 10.83 3.92 3.45
C GLU A 269 11.83 3.96 4.59
N ALA A 270 12.86 4.79 4.47
CA ALA A 270 13.88 4.95 5.49
C ALA A 270 13.31 5.39 6.86
N ARG A 271 12.26 6.24 6.85
CA ARG A 271 11.61 6.73 8.08
C ARG A 271 10.59 5.75 8.67
N LEU A 272 9.86 5.04 7.83
CA LEU A 272 8.69 4.25 8.24
C LEU A 272 8.90 2.73 8.15
N GLY A 273 9.96 2.24 7.48
CA GLY A 273 10.29 0.83 7.35
C GLY A 273 9.19 -0.05 6.73
N ARG A 274 8.28 0.51 5.94
CA ARG A 274 7.08 -0.19 5.48
C ARG A 274 7.29 -0.87 4.13
N SER A 275 6.98 -2.16 4.05
CA SER A 275 7.02 -2.97 2.82
C SER A 275 6.19 -2.39 1.67
N LEU A 276 5.07 -1.70 1.98
CA LEU A 276 4.22 -1.04 0.99
C LEU A 276 4.96 0.05 0.20
N VAL A 277 5.83 0.82 0.84
CA VAL A 277 6.63 1.86 0.19
C VAL A 277 7.62 1.23 -0.78
N ARG A 278 8.28 0.14 -0.36
CA ARG A 278 9.21 -0.63 -1.22
C ARG A 278 8.55 -1.17 -2.48
N ASP A 279 7.30 -1.61 -2.39
CA ASP A 279 6.55 -2.08 -3.56
C ASP A 279 6.20 -0.96 -4.54
N LEU A 280 6.04 0.28 -4.06
CA LEU A 280 5.87 1.46 -4.93
C LEU A 280 7.18 1.83 -5.61
N ILE A 281 8.30 1.82 -4.88
CA ILE A 281 9.65 2.07 -5.43
C ILE A 281 9.92 1.12 -6.60
N LYS A 282 9.66 -0.17 -6.43
CA LYS A 282 9.83 -1.19 -7.48
C LYS A 282 9.00 -0.94 -8.74
N LYS A 283 7.92 -0.18 -8.65
CA LYS A 283 7.06 0.15 -9.81
C LYS A 283 7.62 1.29 -10.66
N ILE A 284 8.54 2.11 -10.13
CA ILE A 284 9.08 3.28 -10.83
C ILE A 284 10.08 2.88 -11.90
N GLU A 285 11.03 2.01 -11.59
CA GLU A 285 12.08 1.60 -12.51
C GLU A 285 11.54 1.09 -13.87
N PRO A 286 10.52 0.17 -13.91
CA PRO A 286 9.93 -0.26 -15.17
C PRO A 286 9.24 0.85 -15.97
N LEU A 287 8.73 1.90 -15.29
CA LEU A 287 8.14 3.04 -15.97
C LEU A 287 9.20 3.95 -16.58
N MET A 288 10.30 4.19 -15.86
CA MET A 288 11.45 4.93 -16.40
C MET A 288 12.07 4.19 -17.60
N PHE A 289 12.12 2.86 -17.53
CA PHE A 289 12.68 2.01 -18.60
C PHE A 289 11.63 1.53 -19.62
N TYR A 290 10.51 2.22 -19.73
CA TYR A 290 9.44 1.87 -20.67
C TYR A 290 9.97 1.80 -22.13
N GLU A 291 9.48 0.80 -22.90
CA GLU A 291 9.92 0.49 -24.26
C GLU A 291 11.45 0.35 -24.40
N ASP A 292 12.05 -0.47 -23.54
CA ASP A 292 13.48 -0.75 -23.50
C ASP A 292 14.36 0.51 -23.38
N GLY A 293 13.86 1.49 -22.61
CA GLY A 293 14.56 2.75 -22.31
C GLY A 293 14.34 3.85 -23.34
N SER A 294 13.50 3.66 -24.35
CA SER A 294 13.21 4.69 -25.36
C SER A 294 12.59 5.93 -24.74
N PHE A 295 11.66 5.76 -23.80
CA PHE A 295 11.07 6.87 -23.04
C PHE A 295 12.15 7.67 -22.27
N PHE A 296 13.06 6.98 -21.58
CA PHE A 296 14.13 7.62 -20.82
C PHE A 296 15.06 8.40 -21.77
N ARG A 297 15.47 7.79 -22.89
CA ARG A 297 16.32 8.43 -23.90
C ARG A 297 15.67 9.69 -24.45
N GLU A 298 14.43 9.61 -24.88
CA GLU A 298 13.66 10.77 -25.38
C GLU A 298 13.64 11.91 -24.33
N ALA A 299 13.40 11.57 -23.08
CA ALA A 299 13.38 12.55 -21.99
C ALA A 299 14.75 13.24 -21.82
N ILE A 300 15.85 12.48 -21.86
CA ILE A 300 17.21 13.02 -21.71
C ILE A 300 17.61 13.85 -22.93
N GLU A 301 17.22 13.47 -24.15
CA GLU A 301 17.55 14.21 -25.37
C GLU A 301 17.00 15.63 -25.39
N ILE A 302 15.79 15.83 -24.82
CA ILE A 302 15.14 17.16 -24.75
C ILE A 302 15.54 17.98 -23.53
N MET A 303 16.33 17.42 -22.59
CA MET A 303 16.87 18.14 -21.41
C MET A 303 18.09 18.98 -21.79
N GLU A 304 18.33 20.04 -21.02
CA GLU A 304 19.58 20.79 -21.06
C GLU A 304 20.66 20.11 -20.22
N THR A 305 21.95 20.44 -20.46
CA THR A 305 23.08 19.81 -19.76
C THR A 305 22.97 19.81 -18.24
N PRO A 306 22.56 20.90 -17.55
CA PRO A 306 22.41 20.88 -16.09
C PRO A 306 21.34 19.88 -15.59
N GLU A 307 20.27 19.70 -16.38
CA GLU A 307 19.22 18.75 -16.03
C GLU A 307 19.64 17.30 -16.23
N ARG A 308 20.40 17.02 -17.33
CA ARG A 308 21.02 15.72 -17.58
C ARG A 308 21.95 15.34 -16.45
N GLU A 309 22.78 16.27 -16.03
CA GLU A 309 23.71 16.09 -14.89
C GLU A 309 22.96 15.82 -13.59
N MET A 310 21.91 16.57 -13.29
CA MET A 310 21.06 16.34 -12.14
C MET A 310 20.45 14.92 -12.17
N VAL A 311 19.87 14.49 -13.30
CA VAL A 311 19.31 13.14 -13.42
C VAL A 311 20.38 12.07 -13.29
N TYR A 312 21.55 12.26 -13.90
CA TYR A 312 22.68 11.35 -13.80
C TYR A 312 23.07 11.11 -12.33
N ARG A 313 23.33 12.19 -11.58
CA ARG A 313 23.70 12.13 -10.17
C ARG A 313 22.62 11.45 -9.31
N ARG A 314 21.35 11.74 -9.57
CA ARG A 314 20.22 11.15 -8.83
C ARG A 314 20.07 9.66 -9.12
N VAL A 315 20.24 9.22 -10.36
CA VAL A 315 20.25 7.78 -10.73
C VAL A 315 21.44 7.08 -10.07
N LEU A 316 22.62 7.68 -10.12
CA LEU A 316 23.83 7.12 -9.53
C LEU A 316 23.70 6.97 -7.99
N ARG A 317 23.13 7.97 -7.30
CA ARG A 317 22.88 7.94 -5.85
C ARG A 317 21.89 6.84 -5.46
N ASN A 318 20.88 6.62 -6.29
CA ASN A 318 19.77 5.72 -5.99
C ASN A 318 19.87 4.37 -6.73
N GLN A 319 21.06 3.98 -7.21
CA GLN A 319 21.24 2.77 -8.04
C GLN A 319 20.81 1.47 -7.36
N GLU A 320 20.89 1.38 -6.03
CA GLU A 320 20.41 0.22 -5.26
C GLU A 320 18.90 0.01 -5.35
N TYR A 321 18.13 1.09 -5.60
CA TYR A 321 16.68 1.06 -5.81
C TYR A 321 16.29 0.88 -7.28
N LEU A 322 17.27 0.86 -8.18
CA LEU A 322 17.13 0.65 -9.63
C LEU A 322 17.98 -0.55 -10.09
N PRO A 323 17.80 -1.75 -9.49
CA PRO A 323 18.73 -2.85 -9.57
C PRO A 323 18.88 -3.44 -11.00
N ASN A 324 17.90 -3.24 -11.87
CA ASN A 324 17.91 -3.84 -13.19
C ASN A 324 18.45 -2.90 -14.27
N ASN A 325 18.28 -1.59 -14.13
CA ASN A 325 18.51 -0.65 -15.22
C ASN A 325 19.37 0.57 -14.85
N ALA A 326 19.84 0.73 -13.59
CA ALA A 326 20.63 1.89 -13.21
C ALA A 326 21.80 2.15 -14.18
N HIS A 327 22.61 1.13 -14.48
CA HIS A 327 23.73 1.22 -15.41
C HIS A 327 23.29 1.65 -16.83
N ARG A 328 22.14 1.14 -17.31
CA ARG A 328 21.61 1.52 -18.64
C ARG A 328 21.16 2.97 -18.68
N PHE A 329 20.56 3.48 -17.62
CA PHE A 329 20.22 4.89 -17.50
C PHE A 329 21.47 5.77 -17.56
N LEU A 330 22.50 5.42 -16.80
CA LEU A 330 23.79 6.15 -16.80
C LEU A 330 24.47 6.08 -18.18
N ASP A 331 24.44 4.92 -18.84
CA ASP A 331 24.98 4.74 -20.19
C ASP A 331 24.24 5.60 -21.23
N ILE A 332 22.91 5.68 -21.16
CA ILE A 332 22.11 6.53 -22.05
C ILE A 332 22.51 7.99 -21.89
N ILE A 333 22.62 8.49 -20.65
CA ILE A 333 23.00 9.87 -20.39
C ILE A 333 24.42 10.13 -20.90
N SER A 334 25.37 9.23 -20.61
CA SER A 334 26.78 9.35 -21.04
C SER A 334 26.95 9.31 -22.56
N GLN A 335 26.06 8.61 -23.28
CA GLN A 335 26.07 8.60 -24.76
C GLN A 335 25.59 9.92 -25.34
N ILE A 336 24.62 10.59 -24.69
CA ILE A 336 24.05 11.86 -25.13
C ILE A 336 24.96 13.03 -24.71
N GLU A 337 25.52 12.98 -23.49
CA GLU A 337 26.36 14.00 -22.90
C GLU A 337 27.64 13.38 -22.31
N PRO A 338 28.67 13.09 -23.14
CA PRO A 338 29.89 12.39 -22.71
C PRO A 338 30.68 13.12 -21.61
N VAL A 339 30.55 14.43 -21.51
CA VAL A 339 31.28 15.27 -20.52
C VAL A 339 30.84 14.90 -19.09
N ILE A 340 29.58 14.54 -18.88
CA ILE A 340 29.04 14.16 -17.57
C ILE A 340 29.77 12.91 -17.00
N SER A 341 30.17 11.96 -17.85
CA SER A 341 30.86 10.75 -17.42
C SER A 341 32.34 10.97 -17.11
N LEU A 342 32.96 12.06 -17.56
CA LEU A 342 34.36 12.39 -17.36
C LEU A 342 34.59 13.12 -16.01
N ASP A 343 33.59 13.81 -15.51
CA ASP A 343 33.64 14.55 -14.24
C ASP A 343 33.12 13.70 -13.06
N ASN A 344 33.51 12.44 -13.05
CA ASN A 344 33.00 11.38 -12.16
C ASN A 344 33.47 11.50 -10.69
N GLN A 345 33.85 12.67 -10.22
CA GLN A 345 33.96 12.93 -8.79
C GLN A 345 32.58 13.37 -8.28
N ILE A 346 31.78 12.38 -7.82
CA ILE A 346 30.65 12.70 -6.95
C ILE A 346 31.23 13.52 -5.82
N PRO A 347 30.77 14.77 -5.62
CA PRO A 347 31.22 15.54 -4.47
C PRO A 347 31.02 14.70 -3.20
N ASP A 348 31.97 14.75 -2.28
CA ASP A 348 31.91 13.90 -1.07
C ASP A 348 30.59 14.01 -0.32
N TRP A 349 29.90 15.15 -0.39
CA TRP A 349 28.58 15.34 0.23
C TRP A 349 27.41 14.65 -0.49
N GLU A 350 27.62 14.15 -1.69
CA GLU A 350 26.64 13.33 -2.44
C GLU A 350 26.89 11.82 -2.27
N ASN A 351 28.01 11.43 -1.67
CA ASN A 351 28.32 10.03 -1.41
C ASN A 351 27.35 9.46 -0.36
N PRO A 352 26.54 8.40 -0.67
CA PRO A 352 25.60 7.82 0.28
C PRO A 352 26.27 7.14 1.48
N ASP A 353 27.53 6.74 1.33
CA ASP A 353 28.29 6.07 2.39
C ASP A 353 28.95 7.04 3.37
N ILE A 354 28.84 8.35 3.12
CA ILE A 354 29.41 9.39 3.98
C ILE A 354 28.28 10.32 4.44
N ILE A 355 28.26 10.63 5.73
CA ILE A 355 27.35 11.62 6.32
C ILE A 355 28.20 12.69 6.99
N PHE A 356 28.13 13.89 6.44
CA PHE A 356 28.83 15.02 7.05
C PHE A 356 28.02 15.61 8.19
N SER A 357 28.67 15.84 9.35
CA SER A 357 28.07 16.48 10.52
C SER A 357 29.15 17.20 11.34
N THR A 358 28.74 18.10 12.19
CA THR A 358 29.65 18.67 13.17
C THR A 358 29.81 17.73 14.38
N SER A 359 30.81 17.97 15.22
CA SER A 359 30.94 17.22 16.49
C SER A 359 29.69 17.34 17.35
N LYS A 360 29.01 18.49 17.34
CA LYS A 360 27.75 18.70 18.06
C LYS A 360 26.62 17.80 17.51
N GLY A 361 26.52 17.69 16.20
CA GLY A 361 25.50 16.82 15.55
C GLY A 361 25.78 15.33 15.81
N GLU A 362 27.05 14.92 15.78
CA GLU A 362 27.47 13.57 16.17
C GLU A 362 27.12 13.26 17.63
N ASP A 363 27.39 14.19 18.55
CA ASP A 363 27.06 14.02 19.97
C ASP A 363 25.55 13.97 20.20
N THR A 364 24.76 14.75 19.45
CA THR A 364 23.30 14.71 19.49
C THR A 364 22.80 13.32 19.11
N LEU A 365 23.35 12.74 18.04
CA LEU A 365 22.94 11.41 17.56
C LEU A 365 23.35 10.29 18.53
N LYS A 366 24.55 10.41 19.18
CA LYS A 366 25.00 9.49 20.23
C LYS A 366 24.07 9.52 21.45
N GLU A 367 23.63 10.72 21.83
CA GLU A 367 22.70 10.87 22.96
C GLU A 367 21.34 10.29 22.66
N GLU A 368 20.82 10.50 21.43
CA GLU A 368 19.57 9.86 20.98
C GLU A 368 19.66 8.34 21.02
N LEU A 369 20.77 7.76 20.57
CA LEU A 369 21.01 6.32 20.64
C LEU A 369 21.04 5.82 22.09
N ARG A 370 21.68 6.58 22.98
CA ARG A 370 21.73 6.26 24.41
C ARG A 370 20.33 6.26 25.02
N GLU A 371 19.52 7.30 24.75
CA GLU A 371 18.14 7.40 25.23
C GLU A 371 17.29 6.21 24.75
N LEU A 372 17.43 5.82 23.47
CA LEU A 372 16.73 4.66 22.92
C LEU A 372 17.09 3.37 23.66
N ASN A 373 18.39 3.12 23.88
CA ASN A 373 18.86 1.87 24.47
C ASN A 373 18.69 1.81 26.01
N GLU A 374 18.89 2.92 26.71
CA GLU A 374 18.91 2.94 28.18
C GLU A 374 17.54 3.28 28.79
N VAL A 375 16.67 3.97 28.03
CA VAL A 375 15.37 4.42 28.55
C VAL A 375 14.23 3.75 27.78
N LYS A 376 14.08 4.03 26.49
CA LYS A 376 12.87 3.65 25.73
C LYS A 376 12.73 2.14 25.53
N LEU A 377 13.81 1.43 25.15
CA LEU A 377 13.76 -0.03 24.97
C LEU A 377 13.51 -0.79 26.28
N PRO A 378 14.10 -0.41 27.44
CA PRO A 378 13.71 -1.00 28.72
C PRO A 378 12.27 -0.69 29.14
N GLU A 379 11.74 0.50 28.86
CA GLU A 379 10.35 0.86 29.18
C GLU A 379 9.35 0.02 28.36
N ILE A 380 9.55 -0.10 27.05
CA ILE A 380 8.68 -0.93 26.23
C ILE A 380 8.79 -2.42 26.56
N ALA A 381 9.98 -2.90 26.97
CA ALA A 381 10.14 -4.27 27.44
C ALA A 381 9.32 -4.54 28.70
N LYS A 382 9.23 -3.58 29.63
CA LYS A 382 8.34 -3.67 30.80
C LYS A 382 6.86 -3.65 30.40
N ALA A 383 6.47 -2.80 29.43
CA ALA A 383 5.11 -2.75 28.94
C ALA A 383 4.68 -4.08 28.28
N ILE A 384 5.56 -4.69 27.48
CA ILE A 384 5.34 -6.00 26.88
C ILE A 384 5.15 -7.07 27.98
N GLY A 385 5.99 -7.06 29.03
CA GLY A 385 5.85 -7.95 30.16
C GLY A 385 4.51 -7.78 30.89
N ALA A 386 4.11 -6.54 31.17
CA ALA A 386 2.84 -6.24 31.82
C ALA A 386 1.62 -6.66 30.97
N ALA A 387 1.68 -6.46 29.66
CA ALA A 387 0.63 -6.89 28.75
C ALA A 387 0.56 -8.42 28.64
N ALA A 388 1.69 -9.11 28.69
CA ALA A 388 1.76 -10.57 28.69
C ALA A 388 1.17 -11.20 29.96
N ASP A 389 1.30 -10.55 31.11
CA ASP A 389 0.76 -11.02 32.39
C ASP A 389 -0.79 -10.94 32.47
N LEU A 390 -1.45 -10.19 31.57
CA LEU A 390 -2.91 -10.04 31.52
C LEU A 390 -3.65 -11.23 30.87
N GLY A 391 -2.95 -12.23 30.33
CA GLY A 391 -3.53 -13.46 29.78
C GLY A 391 -3.63 -13.43 28.25
N ASP A 392 -4.57 -14.10 27.65
CA ASP A 392 -4.70 -14.45 26.22
C ASP A 392 -3.98 -13.52 25.21
N LEU A 393 -2.76 -13.96 24.83
CA LEU A 393 -1.86 -13.17 23.99
C LEU A 393 -2.36 -12.99 22.53
N SER A 394 -3.29 -13.86 22.09
CA SER A 394 -3.74 -13.89 20.69
C SER A 394 -4.74 -12.77 20.36
N GLU A 395 -5.42 -12.20 21.37
CA GLU A 395 -6.41 -11.14 21.22
C GLU A 395 -6.02 -9.84 21.96
N ASN A 396 -4.82 -9.80 22.55
CA ASN A 396 -4.36 -8.65 23.32
C ASN A 396 -3.76 -7.57 22.42
N ALA A 397 -4.58 -6.58 22.08
CA ALA A 397 -4.18 -5.44 21.24
C ALA A 397 -3.03 -4.62 21.86
N GLU A 398 -2.94 -4.51 23.20
CA GLU A 398 -1.87 -3.79 23.89
C GLU A 398 -0.54 -4.52 23.73
N PHE A 399 -0.53 -5.86 23.84
CA PHE A 399 0.65 -6.68 23.61
C PHE A 399 1.18 -6.55 22.20
N THR A 400 0.28 -6.63 21.18
CA THR A 400 0.65 -6.48 19.76
C THR A 400 1.20 -5.07 19.47
N SER A 401 0.55 -4.03 19.99
CA SER A 401 1.01 -2.64 19.82
C SER A 401 2.38 -2.41 20.47
N ALA A 402 2.62 -2.96 21.66
CA ALA A 402 3.91 -2.84 22.34
C ALA A 402 5.04 -3.59 21.60
N LEU A 403 4.75 -4.72 20.95
CA LEU A 403 5.71 -5.41 20.07
C LEU A 403 6.05 -4.59 18.84
N GLU A 404 5.05 -3.99 18.18
CA GLU A 404 5.27 -3.13 17.02
C GLU A 404 6.10 -1.89 17.38
N GLU A 405 5.82 -1.28 18.53
CA GLU A 405 6.60 -0.16 19.04
C GLU A 405 8.04 -0.55 19.34
N ARG A 406 8.27 -1.70 20.01
CA ARG A 406 9.64 -2.23 20.24
C ARG A 406 10.38 -2.40 18.93
N ASP A 407 9.78 -3.04 17.93
CA ASP A 407 10.42 -3.30 16.64
C ASP A 407 10.76 -2.00 15.90
N SER A 408 9.91 -0.98 16.03
CA SER A 408 10.18 0.36 15.53
C SER A 408 11.37 1.02 16.24
N LEU A 409 11.45 0.93 17.57
CA LEU A 409 12.56 1.49 18.37
C LEU A 409 13.88 0.78 18.08
N VAL A 410 13.86 -0.57 17.94
CA VAL A 410 15.06 -1.36 17.57
C VAL A 410 15.55 -0.95 16.19
N SER A 411 14.66 -0.90 15.18
CA SER A 411 15.02 -0.47 13.82
C SER A 411 15.60 0.95 13.79
N LYS A 412 15.06 1.85 14.63
CA LYS A 412 15.58 3.21 14.77
C LYS A 412 16.98 3.22 15.39
N ALA A 413 17.21 2.41 16.43
CA ALA A 413 18.53 2.31 17.07
C ALA A 413 19.59 1.73 16.11
N GLU A 414 19.26 0.68 15.36
CA GLU A 414 20.12 0.07 14.34
C GLU A 414 20.49 1.09 13.25
N LYS A 415 19.52 1.87 12.77
CA LYS A 415 19.76 2.92 11.79
C LYS A 415 20.71 3.99 12.34
N ILE A 416 20.49 4.46 13.56
CA ILE A 416 21.38 5.44 14.19
C ILE A 416 22.82 4.88 14.33
N GLN A 417 22.96 3.61 14.70
CA GLN A 417 24.28 2.97 14.76
C GLN A 417 24.98 2.93 13.40
N ASP A 418 24.24 2.66 12.34
CA ASP A 418 24.78 2.63 10.98
C ASP A 418 25.11 4.03 10.47
N ASP A 419 24.27 5.02 10.76
CA ASP A 419 24.53 6.42 10.44
C ASP A 419 25.79 6.94 11.17
N LEU A 420 25.96 6.60 12.46
CA LEU A 420 27.17 6.97 13.24
C LEU A 420 28.47 6.41 12.63
N LYS A 421 28.44 5.23 12.02
CA LYS A 421 29.62 4.65 11.33
C LYS A 421 30.01 5.42 10.07
N LYS A 422 29.07 6.13 9.47
CA LYS A 422 29.21 6.88 8.22
C LYS A 422 29.55 8.34 8.43
N ILE A 423 29.56 8.84 9.70
CA ILE A 423 29.79 10.24 9.99
C ILE A 423 31.26 10.62 9.70
N VAL A 424 31.40 11.70 8.94
CA VAL A 424 32.64 12.43 8.74
C VAL A 424 32.44 13.84 9.26
N LEU A 425 33.36 14.32 10.11
CA LEU A 425 33.25 15.65 10.69
C LEU A 425 33.52 16.74 9.65
N ILE A 426 32.62 17.73 9.61
CA ILE A 426 32.75 18.89 8.73
C ILE A 426 33.98 19.71 9.20
N ASP A 427 34.93 19.92 8.30
CA ASP A 427 36.03 20.83 8.47
C ASP A 427 35.76 22.16 7.76
N ALA A 428 35.30 23.14 8.53
CA ALA A 428 34.95 24.46 7.99
C ALA A 428 36.17 25.21 7.37
N SER A 429 37.39 24.75 7.62
CA SER A 429 38.59 25.34 7.01
C SER A 429 38.76 24.97 5.52
N GLN A 430 38.02 23.95 5.06
CA GLN A 430 38.06 23.51 3.66
C GLN A 430 36.99 24.20 2.79
N ALA A 431 36.19 25.12 3.38
CA ALA A 431 35.21 25.88 2.62
C ALA A 431 35.91 26.88 1.70
N GLU A 432 35.68 26.78 0.39
CA GLU A 432 36.25 27.70 -0.61
C GLU A 432 35.41 29.00 -0.66
N GLU A 433 36.09 30.17 -0.72
CA GLU A 433 35.41 31.44 -0.93
C GLU A 433 34.85 31.51 -2.36
N GLY A 434 33.55 31.85 -2.48
CA GLY A 434 32.89 32.01 -3.76
C GLY A 434 32.06 30.80 -4.21
N THR A 435 32.14 29.68 -3.50
CA THR A 435 31.30 28.51 -3.77
C THR A 435 30.68 27.98 -2.46
N VAL A 436 29.39 27.68 -2.50
CA VAL A 436 28.70 27.14 -1.31
C VAL A 436 29.04 25.68 -1.12
N GLY A 437 29.84 25.39 -0.07
CA GLY A 437 30.19 24.04 0.34
C GLY A 437 29.68 23.72 1.75
N LEU A 438 30.05 22.52 2.24
CA LEU A 438 29.77 22.11 3.62
C LEU A 438 30.52 23.04 4.59
N GLY A 439 29.85 23.48 5.65
CA GLY A 439 30.40 24.45 6.62
C GLY A 439 30.28 25.92 6.18
N SER A 440 29.87 26.21 4.96
CA SER A 440 29.65 27.57 4.46
C SER A 440 28.45 28.25 5.10
N LYS A 441 28.55 29.61 5.20
CA LYS A 441 27.40 30.46 5.52
C LYS A 441 26.87 31.12 4.26
N VAL A 442 25.58 30.92 3.99
CA VAL A 442 24.88 31.45 2.83
C VAL A 442 23.84 32.46 3.26
N SER A 443 23.85 33.63 2.64
CA SER A 443 22.79 34.63 2.81
C SER A 443 21.90 34.64 1.60
N ALA A 444 20.62 34.31 1.79
CA ALA A 444 19.60 34.30 0.75
C ALA A 444 18.56 35.39 1.01
N GLU A 445 18.01 35.95 -0.07
CA GLU A 445 16.90 36.92 -0.02
C GLU A 445 15.68 36.32 -0.69
N ASN A 446 14.57 36.30 0.01
CA ASN A 446 13.26 35.91 -0.57
C ASN A 446 12.80 37.05 -1.50
N LEU A 447 12.74 36.77 -2.80
CA LEU A 447 12.39 37.77 -3.82
C LEU A 447 10.95 38.30 -3.71
N GLU A 448 10.04 37.56 -3.07
CA GLU A 448 8.67 37.97 -2.88
C GLU A 448 8.48 38.83 -1.62
N THR A 449 9.18 38.50 -0.53
CA THR A 449 9.03 39.22 0.76
C THR A 449 10.14 40.21 1.05
N GLY A 450 11.29 40.14 0.34
CA GLY A 450 12.49 40.93 0.61
C GLY A 450 13.23 40.54 1.90
N GLU A 451 12.83 39.43 2.53
CA GLU A 451 13.43 38.97 3.78
C GLU A 451 14.78 38.29 3.49
N ARG A 452 15.80 38.70 4.27
CA ARG A 452 17.14 38.09 4.19
C ARG A 452 17.35 37.13 5.34
N VAL A 453 17.71 35.88 4.99
CA VAL A 453 18.02 34.83 5.95
C VAL A 453 19.44 34.32 5.71
N THR A 454 20.18 34.09 6.78
CA THR A 454 21.51 33.50 6.68
C THR A 454 21.52 32.13 7.29
N TYR A 455 21.97 31.15 6.53
CA TYR A 455 22.07 29.76 6.93
C TYR A 455 23.49 29.27 6.94
N ALA A 456 23.83 28.41 7.90
CA ALA A 456 25.02 27.57 7.84
C ALA A 456 24.64 26.22 7.20
N VAL A 457 25.35 25.80 6.16
CA VAL A 457 25.09 24.51 5.48
C VAL A 457 25.82 23.41 6.22
N LEU A 458 25.09 22.63 7.02
CA LEU A 458 25.63 21.62 7.94
C LEU A 458 24.93 20.27 7.79
N GLY A 459 25.21 19.34 8.69
CA GLY A 459 24.66 17.99 8.67
C GLY A 459 23.21 17.86 9.16
N PRO A 460 22.65 16.65 9.07
CA PRO A 460 21.23 16.38 9.41
C PRO A 460 20.91 16.60 10.91
N TRP A 461 21.88 16.52 11.79
CA TRP A 461 21.70 16.59 13.26
C TRP A 461 22.30 17.85 13.87
N ASP A 462 22.76 18.82 13.07
CA ASP A 462 23.42 20.02 13.53
C ASP A 462 22.44 21.15 13.91
N GLY A 463 21.16 20.98 13.66
CA GLY A 463 20.10 21.94 13.94
C GLY A 463 19.08 22.04 12.76
N GLY A 464 18.20 23.03 12.85
CA GLY A 464 17.19 23.29 11.83
C GLY A 464 17.22 24.74 11.31
N PRO A 465 16.33 25.08 10.35
CA PRO A 465 16.23 26.44 9.81
C PRO A 465 15.96 27.50 10.89
N GLU A 466 15.30 27.14 11.98
CA GLU A 466 15.03 28.00 13.14
C GLU A 466 16.30 28.37 13.88
N ASP A 467 17.32 27.49 13.85
CA ASP A 467 18.64 27.69 14.42
C ASP A 467 19.61 28.35 13.42
N GLY A 468 19.17 28.73 12.22
CA GLY A 468 20.05 29.22 11.15
C GLY A 468 20.91 28.12 10.52
N VAL A 469 20.48 26.85 10.63
CA VAL A 469 21.18 25.71 10.05
C VAL A 469 20.36 25.12 8.92
N LEU A 470 21.00 24.91 7.78
CA LEU A 470 20.42 24.24 6.63
C LEU A 470 21.06 22.87 6.45
N ASN A 471 20.28 21.83 6.63
CA ASN A 471 20.73 20.47 6.38
C ASN A 471 21.09 20.32 4.89
N TYR A 472 22.35 19.96 4.62
CA TYR A 472 22.86 19.81 3.25
C TYR A 472 22.13 18.73 2.43
N ARG A 473 21.50 17.76 3.07
CA ARG A 473 20.67 16.72 2.42
C ARG A 473 19.24 17.14 2.17
N SER A 474 18.81 18.29 2.69
CA SER A 474 17.46 18.82 2.40
C SER A 474 17.39 19.35 0.97
N PRO A 475 16.18 19.40 0.35
CA PRO A 475 16.03 19.97 -0.99
C PRO A 475 16.59 21.38 -1.14
N LEU A 476 16.42 22.22 -0.11
CA LEU A 476 16.95 23.58 -0.08
C LEU A 476 18.47 23.58 0.11
N GLY A 477 19.01 22.69 0.95
CA GLY A 477 20.45 22.53 1.12
C GLY A 477 21.16 22.09 -0.15
N GLN A 478 20.57 21.12 -0.86
CA GLN A 478 21.10 20.66 -2.14
C GLN A 478 21.00 21.70 -3.24
N PHE A 479 20.00 22.59 -3.19
CA PHE A 479 19.88 23.70 -4.13
C PHE A 479 21.01 24.73 -3.99
N PHE A 480 21.47 24.98 -2.74
CA PHE A 480 22.55 25.92 -2.49
C PHE A 480 23.95 25.33 -2.69
N LEU A 481 24.14 24.03 -2.46
CA LEU A 481 25.44 23.38 -2.64
C LEU A 481 25.95 23.51 -4.07
N GLY A 482 27.19 23.99 -4.23
CA GLY A 482 27.80 24.25 -5.53
C GLY A 482 27.39 25.57 -6.17
N ALA A 483 26.48 26.34 -5.57
CA ALA A 483 26.15 27.67 -6.05
C ALA A 483 27.32 28.65 -5.78
N SER A 484 27.51 29.61 -6.70
CA SER A 484 28.57 30.63 -6.64
C SER A 484 28.01 32.04 -6.34
#